data_9d453e585f9eeafb39b5684abb121ecd
#
_entry.id   9d453e585f9eeafb39b5684abb121ecd
#
_cell.length_a   1.000
_cell.length_b   1.000
_cell.length_c   1.000
_cell.angle_alpha   90.00
_cell.angle_beta   90.00
_cell.angle_gamma   90.00
#
_symmetry.space_group_name_H-M   'P 1'
#
loop_
_entity.id
_entity.type
_entity.pdbx_description
1 polymer ?
#
loop_
_entity_poly.entity_id
_entity_poly.type
_entity_poly.pdbx_seq_one_letter_code
_entity_poly.pdbx_strand_id
1 'polypeptide(L)'
;MTTAITLAAFAVAVVAGARSTWSPCGLSMLASITPLAEQGRGHRYRSTAAWFVLGAVAGGASLGVCMATLAAGVGALGASATTLAVLGCAAALVAAAADARVAGFRLPVHHRQVNERWLDQFRPWVYGAGFGWQIGAGLVTYIKAAAVYLMIVLAVLTGDPALALVVGATFGFVRGLAVLLGRRITSPATLAAFHRRFAELGLVVLAIVVAVEVAAATILALLVSPWAGLAVIVLVLVAAAVIASAARSRRALRL
;
A
#
# COMPACT_ATOMS: atom_id res chain seq x y z
N MET A 1 14.61 18.70 5.32
CA MET A 1 13.20 18.40 5.56
C MET A 1 12.53 17.80 4.32
N THR A 2 12.63 18.39 3.13
CA THR A 2 12.10 17.83 1.88
C THR A 2 12.61 16.42 1.59
N THR A 3 13.90 16.16 1.74
CA THR A 3 14.49 14.83 1.58
C THR A 3 13.86 13.78 2.50
N ALA A 4 13.53 14.13 3.74
CA ALA A 4 12.90 13.20 4.68
C ALA A 4 11.45 12.89 4.29
N ILE A 5 10.69 13.89 3.82
CA ILE A 5 9.33 13.68 3.27
C ILE A 5 9.40 12.75 2.05
N THR A 6 10.37 12.97 1.17
CA THR A 6 10.60 12.13 -0.01
C THR A 6 10.92 10.69 0.37
N LEU A 7 11.86 10.47 1.30
CA LEU A 7 12.21 9.13 1.77
C LEU A 7 11.02 8.44 2.45
N ALA A 8 10.26 9.17 3.26
CA ALA A 8 9.05 8.66 3.87
C ALA A 8 8.00 8.28 2.81
N ALA A 9 7.80 9.11 1.77
CA ALA A 9 6.87 8.82 0.67
C ALA A 9 7.24 7.52 -0.06
N PHE A 10 8.52 7.32 -0.38
CA PHE A 10 8.98 6.07 -1.00
C PHE A 10 8.85 4.85 -0.07
N ALA A 11 9.25 4.97 1.20
CA ALA A 11 9.11 3.88 2.16
C ALA A 11 7.65 3.46 2.32
N VAL A 12 6.75 4.44 2.47
CA VAL A 12 5.31 4.19 2.56
C VAL A 12 4.76 3.63 1.25
N ALA A 13 5.22 4.08 0.06
CA ALA A 13 4.80 3.53 -1.23
C ALA A 13 5.12 2.03 -1.35
N VAL A 14 6.31 1.62 -0.90
CA VAL A 14 6.72 0.22 -0.90
C VAL A 14 5.84 -0.62 0.03
N VAL A 15 5.66 -0.21 1.28
CA VAL A 15 4.87 -1.01 2.23
C VAL A 15 3.37 -0.97 1.91
N ALA A 16 2.84 0.14 1.40
CA ALA A 16 1.47 0.25 0.93
C ALA A 16 1.21 -0.65 -0.28
N GLY A 17 2.13 -0.67 -1.24
CA GLY A 17 2.09 -1.57 -2.39
C GLY A 17 2.09 -3.04 -1.98
N ALA A 18 3.02 -3.43 -1.11
CA ALA A 18 3.09 -4.78 -0.56
C ALA A 18 1.81 -5.15 0.20
N ARG A 19 1.35 -4.31 1.13
CA ARG A 19 0.16 -4.55 1.96
C ARG A 19 -1.13 -4.68 1.14
N SER A 20 -1.23 -3.93 0.04
CA SER A 20 -2.37 -3.96 -0.86
C SER A 20 -2.57 -5.32 -1.53
N THR A 21 -1.56 -6.18 -1.56
CA THR A 21 -1.65 -7.57 -2.04
C THR A 21 -2.60 -8.41 -1.18
N TRP A 22 -2.73 -8.11 0.13
CA TRP A 22 -3.70 -8.73 1.05
C TRP A 22 -5.12 -8.16 0.93
N SER A 23 -5.46 -7.54 -0.19
CA SER A 23 -6.82 -7.14 -0.53
C SER A 23 -7.54 -8.26 -1.29
N PRO A 24 -8.89 -8.26 -1.34
CA PRO A 24 -9.64 -9.20 -2.17
C PRO A 24 -9.19 -9.23 -3.63
N CYS A 25 -8.91 -8.07 -4.22
CA CYS A 25 -8.40 -7.97 -5.59
C CYS A 25 -7.00 -8.59 -5.74
N GLY A 26 -6.12 -8.42 -4.75
CA GLY A 26 -4.79 -9.03 -4.75
C GLY A 26 -4.86 -10.55 -4.65
N LEU A 27 -5.72 -11.08 -3.79
CA LEU A 27 -5.95 -12.52 -3.64
C LEU A 27 -6.56 -13.14 -4.91
N SER A 28 -7.57 -12.49 -5.50
CA SER A 28 -8.17 -12.92 -6.77
C SER A 28 -7.11 -12.97 -7.89
N MET A 29 -6.31 -11.93 -8.05
CA MET A 29 -5.22 -11.90 -9.01
C MET A 29 -4.22 -13.05 -8.79
N LEU A 30 -3.80 -13.29 -7.53
CA LEU A 30 -2.88 -14.37 -7.17
C LEU A 30 -3.45 -15.76 -7.42
N ALA A 31 -4.78 -15.92 -7.43
CA ALA A 31 -5.44 -17.17 -7.82
C ALA A 31 -5.57 -17.30 -9.34
N SER A 32 -5.84 -16.20 -10.03
CA SER A 32 -6.20 -16.17 -11.45
C SER A 32 -5.00 -16.13 -12.40
N ILE A 33 -3.87 -15.49 -12.01
CA ILE A 33 -2.64 -15.41 -12.82
C ILE A 33 -1.55 -16.25 -12.14
N THR A 34 -1.58 -17.54 -12.40
CA THR A 34 -0.60 -18.53 -11.90
C THR A 34 -0.14 -19.43 -13.03
N PRO A 35 1.00 -20.13 -12.91
CA PRO A 35 1.38 -21.15 -13.88
C PRO A 35 0.28 -22.21 -14.09
N LEU A 36 -0.41 -22.62 -13.02
CA LEU A 36 -1.52 -23.57 -13.09
C LEU A 36 -2.68 -23.03 -13.93
N ALA A 37 -3.14 -21.82 -13.65
CA ALA A 37 -4.29 -21.23 -14.36
C ALA A 37 -3.95 -20.87 -15.81
N GLU A 38 -2.77 -20.33 -16.07
CA GLU A 38 -2.33 -19.95 -17.42
C GLU A 38 -2.11 -21.19 -18.31
N GLN A 39 -1.57 -22.27 -17.75
CA GLN A 39 -1.44 -23.54 -18.47
C GLN A 39 -2.81 -24.11 -18.86
N GLY A 40 -3.79 -24.05 -17.96
CA GLY A 40 -5.18 -24.47 -18.25
C GLY A 40 -5.83 -23.67 -19.38
N ARG A 41 -5.40 -22.41 -19.59
CA ARG A 41 -5.86 -21.55 -20.69
C ARG A 41 -4.99 -21.67 -21.96
N GLY A 42 -3.95 -22.48 -21.97
CA GLY A 42 -2.99 -22.58 -23.08
C GLY A 42 -2.05 -21.39 -23.20
N HIS A 43 -1.85 -20.62 -22.14
CA HIS A 43 -1.03 -19.41 -22.13
C HIS A 43 0.28 -19.57 -21.33
N ARG A 44 1.23 -18.67 -21.59
CA ARG A 44 2.54 -18.66 -20.90
C ARG A 44 2.50 -17.69 -19.72
N TYR A 45 2.50 -18.18 -18.50
CA TYR A 45 2.52 -17.38 -17.27
C TYR A 45 3.54 -16.24 -17.30
N ARG A 46 4.78 -16.48 -17.75
CA ARG A 46 5.84 -15.45 -17.79
C ARG A 46 5.45 -14.23 -18.63
N SER A 47 4.79 -14.46 -19.76
CA SER A 47 4.31 -13.39 -20.64
C SER A 47 3.19 -12.59 -19.96
N THR A 48 2.18 -13.27 -19.42
CA THR A 48 1.06 -12.62 -18.71
C THR A 48 1.55 -11.84 -17.50
N ALA A 49 2.47 -12.43 -16.70
CA ALA A 49 3.05 -11.76 -15.54
C ALA A 49 3.87 -10.52 -15.92
N ALA A 50 4.63 -10.55 -17.03
CA ALA A 50 5.37 -9.38 -17.51
C ALA A 50 4.42 -8.24 -17.91
N TRP A 51 3.38 -8.53 -18.69
CA TRP A 51 2.36 -7.55 -19.05
C TRP A 51 1.61 -7.01 -17.84
N PHE A 52 1.36 -7.87 -16.84
CA PHE A 52 0.76 -7.44 -15.57
C PHE A 52 1.64 -6.44 -14.82
N VAL A 53 2.94 -6.70 -14.71
CA VAL A 53 3.88 -5.77 -14.05
C VAL A 53 3.95 -4.44 -14.81
N LEU A 54 4.06 -4.47 -16.15
CA LEU A 54 4.06 -3.27 -16.98
C LEU A 54 2.76 -2.46 -16.82
N GLY A 55 1.62 -3.16 -16.83
CA GLY A 55 0.33 -2.53 -16.58
C GLY A 55 0.25 -1.90 -15.19
N ALA A 56 0.78 -2.58 -14.16
CA ALA A 56 0.77 -2.06 -12.80
C ALA A 56 1.66 -0.82 -12.64
N VAL A 57 2.82 -0.78 -13.30
CA VAL A 57 3.65 0.43 -13.35
C VAL A 57 2.92 1.58 -14.05
N ALA A 58 2.28 1.31 -15.19
CA ALA A 58 1.49 2.32 -15.91
C ALA A 58 0.31 2.83 -15.07
N GLY A 59 -0.37 1.94 -14.33
CA GLY A 59 -1.44 2.30 -13.40
C GLY A 59 -0.94 3.17 -12.25
N GLY A 60 0.20 2.79 -11.64
CA GLY A 60 0.86 3.59 -10.61
C GLY A 60 1.33 4.94 -11.12
N ALA A 61 1.85 5.00 -12.35
CA ALA A 61 2.20 6.26 -13.01
C ALA A 61 0.97 7.13 -13.27
N SER A 62 -0.18 6.54 -13.65
CA SER A 62 -1.44 7.28 -13.81
C SER A 62 -1.89 7.94 -12.50
N LEU A 63 -1.79 7.22 -11.36
CA LEU A 63 -1.98 7.80 -10.04
C LEU A 63 -0.92 8.88 -9.76
N GLY A 64 0.33 8.60 -10.13
CA GLY A 64 1.47 9.52 -10.02
C GLY A 64 1.24 10.84 -10.73
N VAL A 65 0.62 10.85 -11.92
CA VAL A 65 0.25 12.08 -12.64
C VAL A 65 -0.74 12.92 -11.82
N CYS A 66 -1.76 12.28 -11.24
CA CYS A 66 -2.70 13.01 -10.36
C CYS A 66 -1.98 13.60 -9.13
N MET A 67 -1.06 12.84 -8.51
CA MET A 67 -0.27 13.34 -7.38
C MET A 67 0.69 14.45 -7.83
N ALA A 68 1.29 14.35 -9.02
CA ALA A 68 2.20 15.35 -9.58
C ALA A 68 1.51 16.71 -9.80
N THR A 69 0.27 16.70 -10.31
CA THR A 69 -0.50 17.95 -10.45
C THR A 69 -0.77 18.62 -9.11
N LEU A 70 -1.10 17.83 -8.08
CA LEU A 70 -1.30 18.36 -6.72
C LEU A 70 0.01 18.82 -6.09
N ALA A 71 1.12 18.09 -6.30
CA ALA A 71 2.45 18.46 -5.83
C ALA A 71 2.94 19.78 -6.45
N ALA A 72 2.67 19.98 -7.76
CA ALA A 72 2.95 21.27 -8.41
C ALA A 72 2.21 22.43 -7.74
N GLY A 73 0.94 22.22 -7.36
CA GLY A 73 0.15 23.20 -6.60
C GLY A 73 0.77 23.50 -5.24
N VAL A 74 1.17 22.48 -4.48
CA VAL A 74 1.84 22.65 -3.18
C VAL A 74 3.18 23.38 -3.32
N GLY A 75 3.96 23.03 -4.35
CA GLY A 75 5.22 23.74 -4.65
C GLY A 75 4.98 25.21 -4.98
N ALA A 76 3.96 25.54 -5.75
CA ALA A 76 3.59 26.92 -6.10
C ALA A 76 3.10 27.75 -4.90
N LEU A 77 2.49 27.11 -3.89
CA LEU A 77 2.08 27.79 -2.65
C LEU A 77 3.23 28.25 -1.78
N GLY A 78 4.45 27.76 -1.98
CA GLY A 78 5.63 28.13 -1.21
C GLY A 78 5.52 27.82 0.28
N ALA A 79 4.78 26.76 0.65
CA ALA A 79 4.59 26.38 2.05
C ALA A 79 5.92 26.10 2.75
N SER A 80 6.04 26.53 4.02
CA SER A 80 7.26 26.31 4.76
C SER A 80 7.54 24.81 4.96
N ALA A 81 8.82 24.45 4.96
CA ALA A 81 9.23 23.05 5.17
C ALA A 81 8.71 22.50 6.52
N THR A 82 8.60 23.37 7.53
CA THR A 82 8.02 23.02 8.83
C THR A 82 6.53 22.68 8.70
N THR A 83 5.77 23.49 7.98
CA THR A 83 4.34 23.24 7.74
C THR A 83 4.14 21.89 7.03
N LEU A 84 4.92 21.61 5.99
CA LEU A 84 4.86 20.35 5.26
C LEU A 84 5.20 19.15 6.15
N ALA A 85 6.21 19.29 7.03
CA ALA A 85 6.58 18.24 7.98
C ALA A 85 5.49 18.00 9.04
N VAL A 86 4.85 19.05 9.54
CA VAL A 86 3.71 18.93 10.49
C VAL A 86 2.54 18.23 9.84
N LEU A 87 2.17 18.62 8.61
CA LEU A 87 1.08 17.95 7.87
C LEU A 87 1.40 16.48 7.57
N GLY A 88 2.63 16.19 7.16
CA GLY A 88 3.09 14.81 6.92
C GLY A 88 3.07 13.97 8.21
N CYS A 89 3.52 14.53 9.32
CA CYS A 89 3.46 13.88 10.64
C CYS A 89 2.02 13.57 11.05
N ALA A 90 1.12 14.55 10.96
CA ALA A 90 -0.29 14.37 11.29
C ALA A 90 -0.95 13.30 10.41
N ALA A 91 -0.69 13.32 9.10
CA ALA A 91 -1.20 12.30 8.18
C ALA A 91 -0.67 10.90 8.52
N ALA A 92 0.62 10.78 8.88
CA ALA A 92 1.24 9.51 9.26
C ALA A 92 0.66 8.95 10.57
N LEU A 93 0.39 9.80 11.56
CA LEU A 93 -0.28 9.39 12.81
C LEU A 93 -1.72 8.93 12.56
N VAL A 94 -2.48 9.63 11.71
CA VAL A 94 -3.84 9.25 11.33
C VAL A 94 -3.83 7.89 10.61
N ALA A 95 -2.90 7.67 9.68
CA ALA A 95 -2.77 6.41 8.96
C ALA A 95 -2.40 5.27 9.91
N ALA A 96 -1.41 5.45 10.77
CA ALA A 96 -0.99 4.46 11.76
C ALA A 96 -2.13 4.10 12.73
N ALA A 97 -2.90 5.09 13.20
CA ALA A 97 -4.06 4.86 14.06
C ALA A 97 -5.16 4.06 13.34
N ALA A 98 -5.39 4.32 12.04
CA ALA A 98 -6.40 3.63 11.25
C ALA A 98 -5.98 2.18 10.92
N ASP A 99 -4.73 1.95 10.52
CA ASP A 99 -4.22 0.62 10.19
C ASP A 99 -4.03 -0.24 11.46
N ALA A 100 -3.60 0.33 12.58
CA ALA A 100 -3.59 -0.32 13.89
C ALA A 100 -4.99 -0.48 14.53
N ARG A 101 -6.03 0.15 13.94
CA ARG A 101 -7.41 0.14 14.45
C ARG A 101 -7.53 0.62 15.89
N VAL A 102 -6.79 1.68 16.24
CA VAL A 102 -6.84 2.28 17.57
C VAL A 102 -8.27 2.70 17.89
N ALA A 103 -8.82 2.23 19.00
CA ALA A 103 -10.21 2.47 19.41
C ALA A 103 -11.28 2.13 18.32
N GLY A 104 -10.96 1.26 17.36
CA GLY A 104 -11.85 0.90 16.26
C GLY A 104 -11.86 1.88 15.09
N PHE A 105 -10.99 2.90 15.12
CA PHE A 105 -10.88 3.90 14.06
C PHE A 105 -10.49 3.27 12.72
N ARG A 106 -11.14 3.68 11.65
CA ARG A 106 -10.89 3.23 10.27
C ARG A 106 -11.12 4.38 9.29
N LEU A 107 -10.30 4.45 8.26
CA LEU A 107 -10.57 5.30 7.11
C LEU A 107 -11.61 4.65 6.18
N PRO A 108 -12.29 5.46 5.35
CA PRO A 108 -13.22 4.95 4.36
C PRO A 108 -12.59 3.88 3.47
N VAL A 109 -13.32 2.80 3.24
CA VAL A 109 -12.86 1.68 2.41
C VAL A 109 -13.61 1.71 1.09
N HIS A 110 -12.88 1.67 -0.02
CA HIS A 110 -13.47 1.57 -1.34
C HIS A 110 -13.62 0.10 -1.75
N HIS A 111 -14.85 -0.34 -2.07
CA HIS A 111 -15.21 -1.76 -2.27
C HIS A 111 -15.31 -2.17 -3.75
N ARG A 112 -14.51 -1.61 -4.64
CA ARG A 112 -14.57 -1.94 -6.06
C ARG A 112 -13.64 -3.12 -6.38
N GLN A 113 -14.19 -4.18 -6.97
CA GLN A 113 -13.41 -5.35 -7.43
C GLN A 113 -13.09 -5.26 -8.93
N VAL A 114 -12.01 -5.91 -9.32
CA VAL A 114 -11.63 -6.08 -10.72
C VAL A 114 -12.60 -7.01 -11.42
N ASN A 115 -12.92 -6.75 -12.68
CA ASN A 115 -13.80 -7.60 -13.47
C ASN A 115 -13.06 -8.84 -14.01
N GLU A 116 -13.26 -9.99 -13.38
CA GLU A 116 -12.58 -11.24 -13.73
C GLU A 116 -13.01 -11.82 -15.10
N ARG A 117 -14.14 -11.37 -15.67
CA ARG A 117 -14.58 -11.81 -17.01
C ARG A 117 -13.58 -11.51 -18.12
N TRP A 118 -12.67 -10.59 -17.90
CA TRP A 118 -11.61 -10.26 -18.85
C TRP A 118 -10.65 -11.42 -19.11
N LEU A 119 -10.47 -12.32 -18.16
CA LEU A 119 -9.59 -13.49 -18.26
C LEU A 119 -10.03 -14.46 -19.37
N ASP A 120 -11.35 -14.54 -19.63
CA ASP A 120 -11.93 -15.45 -20.61
C ASP A 120 -12.25 -14.77 -21.95
N GLN A 121 -12.31 -13.42 -21.95
CA GLN A 121 -12.73 -12.63 -23.12
C GLN A 121 -11.56 -12.07 -23.95
N PHE A 122 -10.39 -11.85 -23.31
CA PHE A 122 -9.29 -11.13 -23.92
C PHE A 122 -8.00 -11.96 -24.00
N ARG A 123 -7.10 -11.54 -24.89
CA ARG A 123 -5.76 -12.12 -25.03
C ARG A 123 -4.92 -11.90 -23.75
N PRO A 124 -3.91 -12.76 -23.47
CA PRO A 124 -3.09 -12.71 -22.25
C PRO A 124 -2.45 -11.35 -21.97
N TRP A 125 -1.98 -10.66 -23.01
CA TRP A 125 -1.37 -9.35 -22.86
C TRP A 125 -2.40 -8.26 -22.49
N VAL A 126 -3.66 -8.37 -22.99
CA VAL A 126 -4.73 -7.39 -22.71
C VAL A 126 -5.18 -7.51 -21.26
N TYR A 127 -5.58 -8.73 -20.84
CA TYR A 127 -6.02 -8.88 -19.45
C TYR A 127 -4.86 -8.74 -18.46
N GLY A 128 -3.64 -9.18 -18.81
CA GLY A 128 -2.46 -8.98 -18.00
C GLY A 128 -2.20 -7.50 -17.75
N ALA A 129 -2.07 -6.70 -18.82
CA ALA A 129 -1.83 -5.26 -18.71
C ALA A 129 -3.02 -4.53 -18.07
N GLY A 130 -4.26 -4.86 -18.44
CA GLY A 130 -5.46 -4.22 -17.92
C GLY A 130 -5.69 -4.47 -16.42
N PHE A 131 -5.51 -5.72 -15.95
CA PHE A 131 -5.54 -6.02 -14.52
C PHE A 131 -4.40 -5.35 -13.78
N GLY A 132 -3.19 -5.41 -14.35
CA GLY A 132 -2.04 -4.71 -13.81
C GLY A 132 -2.34 -3.23 -13.61
N TRP A 133 -2.85 -2.56 -14.64
CA TRP A 133 -3.18 -1.14 -14.59
C TRP A 133 -4.22 -0.81 -13.50
N GLN A 134 -5.31 -1.58 -13.43
CA GLN A 134 -6.33 -1.38 -12.40
C GLN A 134 -5.76 -1.53 -10.99
N ILE A 135 -4.93 -2.55 -10.77
CA ILE A 135 -4.28 -2.79 -9.47
C ILE A 135 -3.26 -1.69 -9.17
N GLY A 136 -2.43 -1.31 -10.14
CA GLY A 136 -1.42 -0.27 -10.00
C GLY A 136 -1.98 1.11 -9.72
N ALA A 137 -3.12 1.46 -10.32
CA ALA A 137 -3.80 2.75 -10.10
C ALA A 137 -4.31 2.94 -8.65
N GLY A 138 -4.37 1.87 -7.86
CA GLY A 138 -4.66 1.93 -6.42
C GLY A 138 -6.08 2.38 -6.07
N LEU A 139 -6.50 3.56 -6.51
CA LEU A 139 -7.83 4.15 -6.22
C LEU A 139 -8.98 3.46 -6.98
N VAL A 140 -8.70 2.77 -8.07
CA VAL A 140 -9.70 2.07 -8.89
C VAL A 140 -10.08 0.71 -8.29
N THR A 141 -9.30 0.22 -7.34
CA THR A 141 -9.48 -1.08 -6.69
C THR A 141 -9.75 -0.93 -5.20
N TYR A 142 -9.97 -2.05 -4.52
CA TYR A 142 -10.23 -2.10 -3.09
C TYR A 142 -9.04 -1.53 -2.27
N ILE A 143 -9.25 -0.38 -1.60
CA ILE A 143 -8.27 0.21 -0.68
C ILE A 143 -8.57 -0.30 0.72
N LYS A 144 -7.67 -1.10 1.29
CA LYS A 144 -7.81 -1.67 2.63
C LYS A 144 -6.85 -1.05 3.65
N ALA A 145 -5.76 -0.44 3.20
CA ALA A 145 -4.70 0.10 4.04
C ALA A 145 -4.70 1.63 4.01
N ALA A 146 -4.61 2.25 5.17
CA ALA A 146 -4.46 3.70 5.31
C ALA A 146 -3.13 4.19 4.73
N ALA A 147 -2.12 3.33 4.68
CA ALA A 147 -0.83 3.60 4.05
C ALA A 147 -0.95 4.10 2.59
N VAL A 148 -1.99 3.69 1.83
CA VAL A 148 -2.20 4.19 0.46
C VAL A 148 -2.55 5.68 0.46
N TYR A 149 -3.42 6.11 1.38
CA TYR A 149 -3.75 7.52 1.53
C TYR A 149 -2.55 8.33 2.02
N LEU A 150 -1.79 7.79 2.98
CA LEU A 150 -0.56 8.41 3.47
C LEU A 150 0.47 8.59 2.35
N MET A 151 0.67 7.58 1.52
CA MET A 151 1.56 7.67 0.36
C MET A 151 1.17 8.84 -0.56
N ILE A 152 -0.12 8.98 -0.87
CA ILE A 152 -0.62 10.08 -1.70
C ILE A 152 -0.32 11.43 -1.05
N VAL A 153 -0.64 11.58 0.23
CA VAL A 153 -0.38 12.83 0.97
C VAL A 153 1.10 13.16 0.99
N LEU A 154 1.97 12.20 1.36
CA LEU A 154 3.42 12.44 1.41
C LEU A 154 4.00 12.76 0.02
N ALA A 155 3.54 12.08 -1.04
CA ALA A 155 3.98 12.37 -2.41
C ALA A 155 3.61 13.80 -2.82
N VAL A 156 2.40 14.25 -2.50
CA VAL A 156 1.93 15.63 -2.76
C VAL A 156 2.73 16.64 -1.94
N LEU A 157 3.01 16.34 -0.66
CA LEU A 157 3.78 17.21 0.24
C LEU A 157 5.27 17.33 -0.14
N THR A 158 5.80 16.50 -1.07
CA THR A 158 7.13 16.74 -1.62
C THR A 158 7.24 18.09 -2.34
N GLY A 159 6.11 18.61 -2.88
CA GLY A 159 6.07 19.80 -3.72
C GLY A 159 6.76 19.64 -5.07
N ASP A 160 7.23 18.43 -5.39
CA ASP A 160 7.96 18.10 -6.63
C ASP A 160 7.14 17.12 -7.49
N PRO A 161 6.66 17.56 -8.68
CA PRO A 161 5.86 16.72 -9.57
C PRO A 161 6.57 15.46 -10.04
N ALA A 162 7.89 15.53 -10.29
CA ALA A 162 8.66 14.38 -10.76
C ALA A 162 8.77 13.32 -9.67
N LEU A 163 9.05 13.73 -8.42
CA LEU A 163 9.08 12.82 -7.28
C LEU A 163 7.72 12.18 -7.03
N ALA A 164 6.63 12.94 -7.09
CA ALA A 164 5.28 12.42 -6.92
C ALA A 164 4.93 11.36 -7.98
N LEU A 165 5.31 11.61 -9.24
CA LEU A 165 5.15 10.64 -10.34
C LEU A 165 5.92 9.34 -10.05
N VAL A 166 7.18 9.45 -9.64
CA VAL A 166 8.04 8.27 -9.38
C VAL A 166 7.54 7.50 -8.15
N VAL A 167 7.04 8.16 -7.11
CA VAL A 167 6.40 7.50 -5.96
C VAL A 167 5.20 6.66 -6.41
N GLY A 168 4.33 7.21 -7.28
CA GLY A 168 3.20 6.48 -7.83
C GLY A 168 3.63 5.27 -8.67
N ALA A 169 4.62 5.44 -9.55
CA ALA A 169 5.19 4.36 -10.35
C ALA A 169 5.81 3.27 -9.46
N THR A 170 6.52 3.64 -8.38
CA THR A 170 7.09 2.72 -7.40
C THR A 170 5.99 1.90 -6.70
N PHE A 171 4.93 2.53 -6.27
CA PHE A 171 3.77 1.84 -5.70
C PHE A 171 3.18 0.82 -6.68
N GLY A 172 2.94 1.22 -7.94
CA GLY A 172 2.44 0.33 -8.98
C GLY A 172 3.39 -0.83 -9.26
N PHE A 173 4.70 -0.57 -9.32
CA PHE A 173 5.73 -1.59 -9.52
C PHE A 173 5.71 -2.64 -8.40
N VAL A 174 5.74 -2.21 -7.14
CA VAL A 174 5.69 -3.12 -5.98
C VAL A 174 4.42 -3.96 -5.98
N ARG A 175 3.26 -3.36 -6.28
CA ARG A 175 2.01 -4.10 -6.44
C ARG A 175 2.06 -5.08 -7.62
N GLY A 176 2.67 -4.69 -8.71
CA GLY A 176 2.86 -5.55 -9.88
C GLY A 176 3.73 -6.77 -9.57
N LEU A 177 4.80 -6.59 -8.81
CA LEU A 177 5.68 -7.69 -8.40
C LEU A 177 4.94 -8.77 -7.58
N ALA A 178 3.80 -8.45 -6.96
CA ALA A 178 3.01 -9.43 -6.22
C ALA A 178 2.60 -10.64 -7.08
N VAL A 179 2.41 -10.48 -8.40
CA VAL A 179 2.09 -11.60 -9.30
C VAL A 179 3.16 -12.70 -9.25
N LEU A 180 4.41 -12.32 -9.00
CA LEU A 180 5.53 -13.27 -8.91
C LEU A 180 5.48 -14.18 -7.68
N LEU A 181 4.70 -13.83 -6.64
CA LEU A 181 4.46 -14.70 -5.49
C LEU A 181 3.75 -16.00 -5.92
N GLY A 182 2.89 -15.92 -6.95
CA GLY A 182 2.18 -17.06 -7.53
C GLY A 182 3.02 -17.96 -8.44
N ARG A 183 4.28 -17.61 -8.74
CA ARG A 183 5.12 -18.32 -9.74
C ARG A 183 5.36 -19.81 -9.47
N ARG A 184 5.18 -20.26 -8.24
CA ARG A 184 5.36 -21.67 -7.82
C ARG A 184 4.04 -22.43 -7.69
N ILE A 185 2.93 -21.82 -8.02
CA ILE A 185 1.59 -22.44 -7.95
C ILE A 185 1.37 -23.22 -9.25
N THR A 186 1.70 -24.52 -9.20
CA THR A 186 1.61 -25.44 -10.35
C THR A 186 0.59 -26.56 -10.13
N SER A 187 -0.02 -26.64 -8.93
CA SER A 187 -1.02 -27.63 -8.58
C SER A 187 -2.04 -27.08 -7.57
N PRO A 188 -3.24 -27.70 -7.43
CA PRO A 188 -4.21 -27.30 -6.39
C PRO A 188 -3.65 -27.38 -4.97
N ALA A 189 -2.77 -28.36 -4.69
CA ALA A 189 -2.13 -28.51 -3.39
C ALA A 189 -1.19 -27.34 -3.07
N THR A 190 -0.39 -26.88 -4.06
CA THR A 190 0.49 -25.71 -3.90
C THR A 190 -0.31 -24.42 -3.76
N LEU A 191 -1.46 -24.30 -4.41
CA LEU A 191 -2.38 -23.16 -4.25
C LEU A 191 -2.94 -23.11 -2.82
N ALA A 192 -3.41 -24.23 -2.27
CA ALA A 192 -3.92 -24.30 -0.90
C ALA A 192 -2.84 -23.98 0.14
N ALA A 193 -1.62 -24.49 -0.05
CA ALA A 193 -0.47 -24.19 0.82
C ALA A 193 -0.10 -22.70 0.76
N PHE A 194 -0.13 -22.10 -0.43
CA PHE A 194 0.12 -20.69 -0.62
C PHE A 194 -0.90 -19.83 0.14
N HIS A 195 -2.20 -20.12 0.02
CA HIS A 195 -3.25 -19.36 0.71
C HIS A 195 -3.11 -19.42 2.24
N ARG A 196 -2.75 -20.57 2.81
CA ARG A 196 -2.50 -20.67 4.27
C ARG A 196 -1.35 -19.77 4.71
N ARG A 197 -0.17 -19.89 4.06
CA ARG A 197 0.99 -19.03 4.35
C ARG A 197 0.71 -17.55 4.15
N PHE A 198 -0.01 -17.23 3.09
CA PHE A 198 -0.37 -15.86 2.78
C PHE A 198 -1.26 -15.26 3.88
N ALA A 199 -2.22 -16.01 4.40
CA ALA A 199 -3.07 -15.58 5.51
C ALA A 199 -2.25 -15.32 6.80
N GLU A 200 -1.31 -16.22 7.13
CA GLU A 200 -0.43 -16.08 8.30
C GLU A 200 0.44 -14.82 8.24
N LEU A 201 1.00 -14.50 7.06
CA LEU A 201 1.85 -13.33 6.86
C LEU A 201 1.08 -11.99 6.94
N GLY A 202 -0.24 -12.01 6.82
CA GLY A 202 -1.06 -10.80 6.80
C GLY A 202 -0.90 -9.90 8.02
N LEU A 203 -0.75 -10.48 9.21
CA LEU A 203 -0.51 -9.73 10.46
C LEU A 203 0.91 -9.18 10.54
N VAL A 204 1.90 -9.94 10.08
CA VAL A 204 3.31 -9.49 10.05
C VAL A 204 3.46 -8.28 9.11
N VAL A 205 2.88 -8.37 7.91
CA VAL A 205 2.92 -7.26 6.96
C VAL A 205 2.17 -6.04 7.49
N LEU A 206 1.04 -6.22 8.18
CA LEU A 206 0.34 -5.12 8.83
C LEU A 206 1.21 -4.45 9.90
N ALA A 207 1.90 -5.22 10.73
CA ALA A 207 2.81 -4.68 11.75
C ALA A 207 3.96 -3.88 11.13
N ILE A 208 4.52 -4.35 10.01
CA ILE A 208 5.56 -3.62 9.26
C ILE A 208 5.01 -2.30 8.73
N VAL A 209 3.81 -2.29 8.17
CA VAL A 209 3.17 -1.05 7.67
C VAL A 209 3.03 -0.04 8.79
N VAL A 210 2.42 -0.43 9.91
CA VAL A 210 2.23 0.46 11.07
C VAL A 210 3.58 0.96 11.61
N ALA A 211 4.60 0.10 11.66
CA ALA A 211 5.93 0.50 12.09
C ALA A 211 6.56 1.56 11.15
N VAL A 212 6.39 1.43 9.84
CA VAL A 212 6.88 2.42 8.86
C VAL A 212 6.10 3.74 8.97
N GLU A 213 4.78 3.69 9.16
CA GLU A 213 3.96 4.88 9.37
C GLU A 213 4.36 5.64 10.65
N VAL A 214 4.55 4.91 11.74
CA VAL A 214 5.02 5.48 13.02
C VAL A 214 6.44 6.05 12.87
N ALA A 215 7.34 5.36 12.20
CA ALA A 215 8.69 5.85 11.93
C ALA A 215 8.66 7.14 11.10
N ALA A 216 7.83 7.20 10.06
CA ALA A 216 7.64 8.40 9.25
C ALA A 216 7.12 9.57 10.12
N ALA A 217 6.09 9.34 10.94
CA ALA A 217 5.57 10.35 11.85
C ALA A 217 6.64 10.87 12.82
N THR A 218 7.39 9.94 13.44
CA THR A 218 8.43 10.28 14.42
C THR A 218 9.58 11.08 13.78
N ILE A 219 10.06 10.65 12.60
CA ILE A 219 11.13 11.36 11.87
C ILE A 219 10.68 12.76 11.50
N LEU A 220 9.46 12.90 10.95
CA LEU A 220 8.94 14.21 10.56
C LEU A 220 8.74 15.13 11.78
N ALA A 221 8.27 14.60 12.92
CA ALA A 221 8.12 15.35 14.15
C ALA A 221 9.47 15.81 14.71
N LEU A 222 10.49 14.95 14.72
CA LEU A 222 11.85 15.29 15.19
C LEU A 222 12.49 16.41 14.34
N LEU A 223 12.16 16.46 13.06
CA LEU A 223 12.64 17.55 12.19
C LEU A 223 11.95 18.89 12.47
N VAL A 224 10.77 18.89 13.07
CA VAL A 224 10.08 20.11 13.52
C VAL A 224 10.67 20.58 14.85
N SER A 225 10.74 19.70 15.83
CA SER A 225 11.42 19.95 17.12
C SER A 225 11.66 18.64 17.87
N PRO A 226 12.68 18.58 18.76
CA PRO A 226 12.91 17.41 19.63
C PRO A 226 11.70 17.11 20.52
N TRP A 227 11.01 18.13 21.00
CA TRP A 227 9.82 18.00 21.84
C TRP A 227 8.64 17.40 21.09
N ALA A 228 8.45 17.77 19.82
CA ALA A 228 7.43 17.17 18.96
C ALA A 228 7.71 15.67 18.72
N GLY A 229 8.98 15.32 18.48
CA GLY A 229 9.38 13.92 18.36
C GLY A 229 9.11 13.12 19.63
N LEU A 230 9.48 13.66 20.79
CA LEU A 230 9.20 13.03 22.08
C LEU A 230 7.70 12.84 22.31
N ALA A 231 6.89 13.87 22.01
CA ALA A 231 5.43 13.78 22.13
C ALA A 231 4.84 12.66 21.26
N VAL A 232 5.31 12.51 20.03
CA VAL A 232 4.87 11.40 19.13
C VAL A 232 5.27 10.04 19.71
N ILE A 233 6.49 9.88 20.20
CA ILE A 233 6.95 8.63 20.82
C ILE A 233 6.08 8.28 22.04
N VAL A 234 5.82 9.22 22.93
CA VAL A 234 4.96 9.02 24.10
C VAL A 234 3.54 8.63 23.67
N LEU A 235 2.97 9.34 22.71
CA LEU A 235 1.63 9.03 22.17
C LEU A 235 1.54 7.60 21.64
N VAL A 236 2.53 7.17 20.87
CA VAL A 236 2.59 5.81 20.30
C VAL A 236 2.71 4.75 21.40
N LEU A 237 3.56 4.98 22.42
CA LEU A 237 3.72 4.06 23.55
C LEU A 237 2.42 3.95 24.35
N VAL A 238 1.73 5.05 24.62
CA VAL A 238 0.43 5.05 25.29
C VAL A 238 -0.61 4.29 24.47
N ALA A 239 -0.70 4.56 23.16
CA ALA A 239 -1.62 3.84 22.28
C ALA A 239 -1.34 2.32 22.26
N ALA A 240 -0.07 1.92 22.18
CA ALA A 240 0.33 0.52 22.24
C ALA A 240 -0.04 -0.15 23.60
N ALA A 241 0.17 0.55 24.69
CA ALA A 241 -0.22 0.08 26.04
C ALA A 241 -1.74 -0.10 26.16
N VAL A 242 -2.54 0.84 25.64
CA VAL A 242 -4.01 0.76 25.63
C VAL A 242 -4.48 -0.44 24.79
N ILE A 243 -3.92 -0.65 23.59
CA ILE A 243 -4.26 -1.79 22.74
C ILE A 243 -3.92 -3.11 23.45
N ALA A 244 -2.73 -3.19 24.07
CA ALA A 244 -2.28 -4.39 24.78
C ALA A 244 -3.15 -4.70 26.02
N SER A 245 -3.59 -3.68 26.77
CA SER A 245 -4.49 -3.86 27.93
C SER A 245 -5.87 -4.34 27.50
N ALA A 246 -6.45 -3.72 26.46
CA ALA A 246 -7.74 -4.14 25.91
C ALA A 246 -7.72 -5.58 25.38
N ALA A 247 -6.61 -6.00 24.75
CA ALA A 247 -6.44 -7.38 24.29
C ALA A 247 -6.38 -8.39 25.45
N ARG A 248 -5.73 -8.03 26.56
CA ARG A 248 -5.67 -8.86 27.78
C ARG A 248 -7.04 -9.02 28.44
N SER A 249 -7.79 -7.93 28.60
CA SER A 249 -9.13 -7.95 29.17
C SER A 249 -10.10 -8.84 28.36
N ARG A 250 -10.04 -8.78 27.04
CA ARG A 250 -10.86 -9.65 26.17
C ARG A 250 -10.50 -11.14 26.27
N ARG A 251 -9.24 -11.49 26.55
CA ARG A 251 -8.82 -12.88 26.78
C ARG A 251 -9.32 -13.38 28.14
N ALA A 252 -9.26 -12.56 29.18
CA ALA A 252 -9.74 -12.91 30.50
C ALA A 252 -11.26 -13.15 30.56
N LEU A 253 -12.05 -12.48 29.70
CA LEU A 253 -13.51 -12.66 29.63
C LEU A 253 -13.94 -13.88 28.78
N ARG A 254 -13.02 -14.59 28.15
CA ARG A 254 -13.30 -15.81 27.34
C ARG A 254 -12.92 -17.11 28.05
N LEU A 255 -12.29 -17.02 29.22
CA LEU A 255 -11.98 -18.13 30.14
C LEU A 255 -13.04 -18.22 31.24
#